data_f393d54fdc5f838292ca963d31e8c383
#
_entry.id   f393d54fdc5f838292ca963d31e8c383
#
_cell.length_a   1.000
_cell.length_b   1.000
_cell.length_c   1.000
_cell.angle_alpha   90.00
_cell.angle_beta   90.00
_cell.angle_gamma   90.00
#
_symmetry.space_group_name_H-M   'P 1'
#
loop_
_entity.id
_entity.type
_entity.pdbx_description
1 polymer ?
#
loop_
_entity_poly.entity_id
_entity_poly.type
_entity_poly.pdbx_seq_one_letter_code
_entity_poly.pdbx_strand_id
1 'polypeptide(L)'
;MMRNYLTPPIVFALALVACSPAPEPSSPKTAPAAAATAPARSPAPRDHGNIAWREGDVDAAFAAARAEGKPVFLYWGAIWCPPCNQVKATIFNRQDFIDRARFFVPVYLDGDTPSAQRLGARFNVSGYPTMILFAPDGRELTRLPGEVDAEQYMRVLSLGMGGARPVKDTLAVALSASTNSAGWKLSPDDWRMLAYYSWLTDEQQLVPTRELPSTLRRLAQSCPADQSEAASRLELKALAAAATAKAKPSPDADATARLLGVLADTKLARENFDTLTEYPGEIVGFVTTPKSPERARLAAAWTAALERLVSDTTLSTADRLTAITGEVALARLDAAQDPLPAALLRGVRDQVARADRTTNDPYARQAVISAAADALTEAGLLDESDALLKSELARSHSPYYFMVDLAENAKKRGDKSAALEWYSRSYAAAEGPATRLQWGVRYVNALIELSPQDAARVEQAATSVIGELDPVPDTFYERNLRGLDRMGAKLSAWGREPAQAAALARIRAQMSGVCAKLPVGNPARAKCSAALRPHATA
;
A
#
# COMPACT_ATOMS: atom_id res chain seq x y z
N MET A 1 -58.48 7.35 -15.45
CA MET A 1 -59.44 6.28 -15.81
C MET A 1 -58.97 5.00 -15.18
N MET A 2 -59.74 4.53 -14.21
CA MET A 2 -59.55 3.26 -13.48
C MET A 2 -59.86 2.06 -14.37
N ARG A 3 -59.13 0.95 -14.15
CA ARG A 3 -59.74 -0.38 -14.27
C ARG A 3 -58.98 -1.42 -13.44
N ASN A 4 -59.65 -1.84 -12.35
CA ASN A 4 -59.35 -3.02 -11.54
C ASN A 4 -59.70 -4.29 -12.29
N TYR A 5 -58.92 -5.38 -12.12
CA TYR A 5 -59.42 -6.74 -12.20
C TYR A 5 -58.93 -7.53 -11.00
N LEU A 6 -59.93 -7.92 -10.18
CA LEU A 6 -59.87 -8.94 -9.12
C LEU A 6 -60.11 -10.31 -9.76
N THR A 7 -59.38 -11.33 -9.32
CA THR A 7 -59.76 -12.75 -9.46
C THR A 7 -59.57 -13.49 -8.14
N PRO A 8 -60.46 -14.44 -7.79
CA PRO A 8 -60.63 -14.96 -6.45
C PRO A 8 -59.75 -16.24 -6.16
N PRO A 9 -59.68 -16.69 -4.88
CA PRO A 9 -58.86 -17.80 -4.47
C PRO A 9 -59.57 -19.16 -4.64
N ILE A 10 -58.81 -20.16 -5.04
CA ILE A 10 -59.23 -21.57 -5.03
C ILE A 10 -58.78 -22.19 -3.71
N VAL A 11 -59.76 -22.65 -2.94
CA VAL A 11 -59.62 -23.47 -1.75
C VAL A 11 -59.52 -24.94 -2.16
N PHE A 12 -58.46 -25.62 -1.78
CA PHE A 12 -58.43 -27.08 -1.78
C PHE A 12 -58.25 -27.58 -0.36
N ALA A 13 -59.28 -28.28 0.12
CA ALA A 13 -59.26 -29.04 1.36
C ALA A 13 -58.63 -30.40 1.12
N LEU A 14 -57.65 -30.78 1.90
CA LEU A 14 -57.14 -32.17 1.95
C LEU A 14 -57.14 -32.69 3.39
N ALA A 15 -57.69 -33.86 3.49
CA ALA A 15 -57.98 -34.61 4.70
C ALA A 15 -56.72 -35.07 5.44
N LEU A 16 -56.77 -34.96 6.77
CA LEU A 16 -55.82 -35.50 7.73
C LEU A 16 -55.97 -37.01 7.86
N VAL A 17 -54.87 -37.74 7.58
CA VAL A 17 -54.70 -39.10 8.10
C VAL A 17 -53.58 -39.08 9.11
N ALA A 18 -53.91 -39.35 10.35
CA ALA A 18 -52.96 -39.44 11.46
C ALA A 18 -52.26 -40.81 11.43
N CYS A 19 -50.93 -40.81 11.28
CA CYS A 19 -50.10 -41.95 11.65
C CYS A 19 -49.07 -41.45 12.69
N SER A 20 -49.13 -42.01 13.89
CA SER A 20 -48.13 -41.78 14.95
C SER A 20 -46.82 -42.47 14.57
N PRO A 21 -45.67 -41.85 14.64
CA PRO A 21 -44.39 -42.53 14.60
C PRO A 21 -43.91 -42.97 15.99
N ALA A 22 -43.25 -44.11 16.01
CA ALA A 22 -42.57 -44.70 17.17
C ALA A 22 -41.35 -43.87 17.58
N PRO A 23 -40.89 -43.97 18.82
CA PRO A 23 -39.75 -43.19 19.30
C PRO A 23 -38.43 -43.67 18.68
N GLU A 24 -37.69 -42.74 18.07
CA GLU A 24 -36.32 -42.97 17.61
C GLU A 24 -35.34 -42.97 18.80
N PRO A 25 -34.26 -43.79 18.71
CA PRO A 25 -33.23 -43.80 19.74
C PRO A 25 -32.38 -42.52 19.71
N SER A 26 -32.18 -41.91 20.86
CA SER A 26 -31.33 -40.73 21.08
C SER A 26 -29.88 -40.98 20.65
N SER A 27 -29.45 -40.29 19.58
CA SER A 27 -28.03 -40.20 19.20
C SER A 27 -27.23 -39.40 20.24
N PRO A 28 -26.01 -39.80 20.55
CA PRO A 28 -25.17 -39.07 21.47
C PRO A 28 -24.79 -37.71 20.89
N LYS A 29 -24.93 -36.65 21.72
CA LYS A 29 -24.42 -35.31 21.39
C LYS A 29 -22.91 -35.39 21.16
N THR A 30 -22.50 -35.25 19.90
CA THR A 30 -21.11 -35.01 19.53
C THR A 30 -20.69 -33.65 20.08
N ALA A 31 -19.71 -33.63 20.96
CA ALA A 31 -19.00 -32.42 21.38
C ALA A 31 -18.38 -31.73 20.13
N PRO A 32 -18.30 -30.39 20.10
CA PRO A 32 -17.64 -29.70 18.99
C PRO A 32 -16.21 -30.20 18.89
N ALA A 33 -15.85 -30.71 17.72
CA ALA A 33 -14.50 -31.12 17.40
C ALA A 33 -13.58 -29.93 17.62
N ALA A 34 -12.58 -30.12 18.47
CA ALA A 34 -11.47 -29.19 18.61
C ALA A 34 -10.89 -28.93 17.21
N ALA A 35 -10.80 -27.67 16.84
CA ALA A 35 -10.15 -27.25 15.60
C ALA A 35 -8.76 -27.88 15.57
N ALA A 36 -8.52 -28.79 14.63
CA ALA A 36 -7.20 -29.36 14.40
C ALA A 36 -6.28 -28.18 14.04
N THR A 37 -5.32 -27.91 14.90
CA THR A 37 -4.20 -27.04 14.60
C THR A 37 -3.51 -27.60 13.35
N ALA A 38 -3.66 -26.90 12.23
CA ALA A 38 -2.89 -27.19 11.04
C ALA A 38 -1.40 -27.19 11.42
N PRO A 39 -0.59 -28.15 10.94
CA PRO A 39 0.84 -28.13 11.23
C PRO A 39 1.41 -26.81 10.74
N ALA A 40 2.17 -26.14 11.61
CA ALA A 40 2.90 -24.92 11.27
C ALA A 40 3.73 -25.22 10.00
N ARG A 41 3.37 -24.60 8.88
CA ARG A 41 4.21 -24.62 7.68
C ARG A 41 5.53 -23.99 8.09
N SER A 42 6.62 -24.73 7.89
CA SER A 42 7.97 -24.15 7.99
C SER A 42 7.99 -22.88 7.14
N PRO A 43 8.56 -21.76 7.64
CA PRO A 43 8.68 -20.55 6.84
C PRO A 43 9.34 -20.93 5.50
N ALA A 44 8.72 -20.52 4.41
CA ALA A 44 9.28 -20.73 3.08
C ALA A 44 10.69 -20.14 3.06
N PRO A 45 11.67 -20.79 2.37
CA PRO A 45 13.02 -20.25 2.25
C PRO A 45 12.92 -18.80 1.78
N ARG A 46 13.53 -17.88 2.52
CA ARG A 46 13.57 -16.47 2.17
C ARG A 46 14.50 -16.32 0.97
N ASP A 47 13.95 -16.43 -0.24
CA ASP A 47 14.74 -16.19 -1.44
C ASP A 47 14.92 -14.68 -1.62
N HIS A 48 16.06 -14.19 -1.16
CA HIS A 48 16.52 -12.82 -1.35
C HIS A 48 17.52 -12.71 -2.51
N GLY A 49 17.53 -13.68 -3.42
CA GLY A 49 18.48 -13.75 -4.53
C GLY A 49 19.93 -14.03 -4.09
N ASN A 50 20.88 -13.90 -5.02
CA ASN A 50 22.32 -14.12 -4.78
C ASN A 50 23.00 -12.94 -4.04
N ILE A 51 22.28 -12.21 -3.19
CA ILE A 51 22.79 -11.07 -2.41
C ILE A 51 23.05 -11.55 -0.98
N ALA A 52 24.22 -11.26 -0.45
CA ALA A 52 24.61 -11.61 0.92
C ALA A 52 23.96 -10.66 1.95
N TRP A 53 22.64 -10.71 2.05
CA TRP A 53 21.89 -9.91 3.00
C TRP A 53 22.25 -10.23 4.44
N ARG A 54 22.46 -9.19 5.24
CA ARG A 54 22.52 -9.28 6.71
C ARG A 54 21.12 -9.08 7.24
N GLU A 55 20.66 -10.04 8.05
CA GLU A 55 19.30 -9.98 8.60
C GLU A 55 19.31 -9.41 10.02
N GLY A 56 18.52 -8.36 10.25
CA GLY A 56 18.14 -7.87 11.58
C GLY A 56 19.16 -7.06 12.36
N ASP A 57 20.45 -7.34 12.30
CA ASP A 57 21.48 -6.64 13.09
C ASP A 57 22.00 -5.39 12.36
N VAL A 58 21.26 -4.31 12.53
CA VAL A 58 21.57 -3.01 11.92
C VAL A 58 22.84 -2.39 12.50
N ASP A 59 23.07 -2.51 13.81
CA ASP A 59 24.22 -1.86 14.46
C ASP A 59 25.53 -2.55 14.07
N ALA A 60 25.57 -3.87 13.97
CA ALA A 60 26.71 -4.61 13.43
C ALA A 60 26.94 -4.28 11.94
N ALA A 61 25.88 -4.09 11.15
CA ALA A 61 26.00 -3.68 9.75
C ALA A 61 26.65 -2.30 9.61
N PHE A 62 26.25 -1.31 10.41
CA PHE A 62 26.87 0.01 10.43
C PHE A 62 28.32 -0.04 10.94
N ALA A 63 28.64 -0.90 11.91
CA ALA A 63 30.03 -1.10 12.35
C ALA A 63 30.91 -1.66 11.23
N ALA A 64 30.42 -2.67 10.51
CA ALA A 64 31.12 -3.24 9.37
C ALA A 64 31.29 -2.21 8.22
N ALA A 65 30.25 -1.45 7.92
CA ALA A 65 30.29 -0.40 6.90
C ALA A 65 31.38 0.65 7.18
N ARG A 66 31.50 1.07 8.44
CA ARG A 66 32.59 1.98 8.86
C ARG A 66 33.97 1.34 8.70
N ALA A 67 34.12 0.06 9.08
CA ALA A 67 35.41 -0.65 8.98
C ALA A 67 35.82 -0.90 7.53
N GLU A 68 34.86 -1.17 6.66
CA GLU A 68 35.09 -1.49 5.25
C GLU A 68 35.06 -0.23 4.33
N GLY A 69 34.68 0.93 4.84
CA GLY A 69 34.48 2.15 4.04
C GLY A 69 33.35 2.04 3.02
N LYS A 70 32.36 1.16 3.25
CA LYS A 70 31.25 0.89 2.34
C LYS A 70 29.96 1.57 2.79
N PRO A 71 29.07 2.01 1.86
CA PRO A 71 27.72 2.43 2.20
C PRO A 71 26.91 1.28 2.83
N VAL A 72 25.83 1.63 3.57
CA VAL A 72 24.80 0.67 3.99
C VAL A 72 23.58 0.83 3.12
N PHE A 73 23.11 -0.27 2.55
CA PHE A 73 21.83 -0.35 1.86
C PHE A 73 20.84 -1.08 2.77
N LEU A 74 19.88 -0.34 3.30
CA LEU A 74 18.86 -0.85 4.22
C LEU A 74 17.55 -1.05 3.49
N TYR A 75 17.04 -2.27 3.49
CA TYR A 75 15.78 -2.65 2.86
C TYR A 75 14.79 -3.18 3.90
N TRP A 76 13.64 -2.51 4.05
CA TRP A 76 12.47 -3.02 4.73
C TRP A 76 11.50 -3.64 3.75
N GLY A 77 11.10 -4.86 4.00
CA GLY A 77 10.10 -5.55 3.21
C GLY A 77 9.24 -6.47 4.05
N ALA A 78 8.21 -7.00 3.43
CA ALA A 78 7.38 -8.07 3.97
C ALA A 78 7.08 -9.08 2.88
N ILE A 79 6.94 -10.35 3.24
CA ILE A 79 6.74 -11.44 2.26
C ILE A 79 5.43 -11.28 1.49
N TRP A 80 4.40 -10.78 2.14
CA TRP A 80 3.07 -10.56 1.57
C TRP A 80 2.94 -9.30 0.70
N CYS A 81 3.90 -8.39 0.78
CA CYS A 81 3.81 -7.05 0.18
C CYS A 81 4.03 -7.10 -1.35
N PRO A 82 3.03 -6.80 -2.19
CA PRO A 82 3.19 -6.87 -3.65
C PRO A 82 4.31 -5.98 -4.20
N PRO A 83 4.43 -4.68 -3.82
CA PRO A 83 5.56 -3.88 -4.29
C PRO A 83 6.92 -4.41 -3.83
N CYS A 84 7.01 -5.04 -2.64
CA CYS A 84 8.24 -5.68 -2.19
C CYS A 84 8.62 -6.86 -3.10
N ASN A 85 7.64 -7.66 -3.49
CA ASN A 85 7.84 -8.78 -4.40
C ASN A 85 8.19 -8.30 -5.81
N GLN A 86 7.62 -7.17 -6.25
CA GLN A 86 8.00 -6.53 -7.51
C GLN A 86 9.47 -6.10 -7.49
N VAL A 87 9.93 -5.37 -6.46
CA VAL A 87 11.34 -4.95 -6.31
C VAL A 87 12.27 -6.17 -6.33
N LYS A 88 11.92 -7.26 -5.65
CA LYS A 88 12.70 -8.51 -5.70
C LYS A 88 12.77 -9.06 -7.13
N ALA A 89 11.65 -9.16 -7.81
CA ALA A 89 11.57 -9.75 -9.14
C ALA A 89 12.23 -8.89 -10.23
N THR A 90 12.19 -7.56 -10.12
CA THR A 90 12.59 -6.63 -11.18
C THR A 90 13.92 -5.92 -10.94
N ILE A 91 14.37 -5.80 -9.67
CA ILE A 91 15.58 -5.08 -9.28
C ILE A 91 16.59 -6.02 -8.64
N PHE A 92 16.25 -6.71 -7.53
CA PHE A 92 17.23 -7.49 -6.78
C PHE A 92 17.71 -8.76 -7.51
N ASN A 93 16.91 -9.30 -8.44
CA ASN A 93 17.30 -10.43 -9.28
C ASN A 93 18.13 -10.04 -10.52
N ARG A 94 18.36 -8.74 -10.74
CA ARG A 94 19.22 -8.28 -11.85
C ARG A 94 20.68 -8.53 -11.54
N GLN A 95 21.44 -8.99 -12.54
CA GLN A 95 22.86 -9.25 -12.38
C GLN A 95 23.65 -7.98 -12.02
N ASP A 96 23.29 -6.83 -12.63
CA ASP A 96 23.94 -5.55 -12.36
C ASP A 96 23.70 -5.04 -10.92
N PHE A 97 22.53 -5.34 -10.32
CA PHE A 97 22.28 -5.06 -8.90
C PHE A 97 23.08 -6.02 -7.99
N ILE A 98 23.09 -7.32 -8.30
CA ILE A 98 23.83 -8.35 -7.55
C ILE A 98 25.32 -8.01 -7.53
N ASP A 99 25.89 -7.64 -8.66
CA ASP A 99 27.30 -7.25 -8.76
C ASP A 99 27.58 -5.97 -7.96
N ARG A 100 26.67 -5.02 -7.96
CA ARG A 100 26.78 -3.77 -7.21
C ARG A 100 26.62 -3.97 -5.71
N ALA A 101 25.85 -4.97 -5.29
CA ALA A 101 25.64 -5.28 -3.87
C ALA A 101 26.92 -5.67 -3.13
N ARG A 102 28.00 -6.00 -3.85
CA ARG A 102 29.33 -6.24 -3.27
C ARG A 102 30.04 -4.98 -2.77
N PHE A 103 29.59 -3.81 -3.23
CA PHE A 103 30.17 -2.51 -2.90
C PHE A 103 29.43 -1.76 -1.80
N PHE A 104 28.38 -2.33 -1.24
CA PHE A 104 27.68 -1.84 -0.04
C PHE A 104 27.45 -2.98 0.95
N VAL A 105 27.05 -2.64 2.16
CA VAL A 105 26.59 -3.60 3.18
C VAL A 105 25.07 -3.73 3.04
N PRO A 106 24.54 -4.82 2.47
CA PRO A 106 23.10 -5.00 2.31
C PRO A 106 22.47 -5.49 3.63
N VAL A 107 21.43 -4.81 4.11
CA VAL A 107 20.68 -5.16 5.31
C VAL A 107 19.21 -5.35 4.96
N TYR A 108 18.67 -6.52 5.28
CA TYR A 108 17.24 -6.79 5.16
C TYR A 108 16.57 -6.77 6.54
N LEU A 109 15.46 -6.06 6.61
CA LEU A 109 14.59 -6.03 7.78
C LEU A 109 13.21 -6.57 7.40
N ASP A 110 12.86 -7.71 8.00
CA ASP A 110 11.52 -8.26 7.88
C ASP A 110 10.56 -7.45 8.76
N GLY A 111 9.68 -6.71 8.09
CA GLY A 111 8.70 -5.85 8.74
C GLY A 111 7.71 -6.57 9.64
N ASP A 112 7.67 -7.90 9.60
CA ASP A 112 6.84 -8.70 10.49
C ASP A 112 7.44 -8.90 11.89
N THR A 113 8.73 -8.65 12.06
CA THR A 113 9.39 -8.81 13.36
C THR A 113 9.12 -7.62 14.30
N PRO A 114 8.98 -7.84 15.62
CA PRO A 114 8.85 -6.74 16.58
C PRO A 114 10.04 -5.77 16.54
N SER A 115 11.28 -6.28 16.41
CA SER A 115 12.49 -5.47 16.32
C SER A 115 12.46 -4.51 15.12
N ALA A 116 11.91 -4.94 13.97
CA ALA A 116 11.75 -4.08 12.80
C ALA A 116 10.77 -2.93 13.07
N GLN A 117 9.74 -3.10 13.91
CA GLN A 117 8.84 -2.03 14.30
C GLN A 117 9.58 -0.95 15.09
N ARG A 118 10.43 -1.33 16.06
CA ARG A 118 11.25 -0.37 16.82
C ARG A 118 12.31 0.30 15.93
N LEU A 119 12.96 -0.45 15.04
CA LEU A 119 13.89 0.10 14.07
C LEU A 119 13.19 1.02 13.07
N GLY A 120 11.94 0.70 12.68
CA GLY A 120 11.10 1.59 11.89
C GLY A 120 10.95 2.97 12.54
N ALA A 121 10.72 3.01 13.87
CA ALA A 121 10.69 4.28 14.60
C ALA A 121 12.04 5.02 14.58
N ARG A 122 13.17 4.29 14.65
CA ARG A 122 14.51 4.88 14.59
C ARG A 122 14.80 5.56 13.25
N PHE A 123 14.32 4.96 12.16
CA PHE A 123 14.59 5.42 10.79
C PHE A 123 13.36 6.05 10.12
N ASN A 124 12.31 6.32 10.88
CA ASN A 124 11.04 6.84 10.38
C ASN A 124 10.53 6.04 9.16
N VAL A 125 10.33 4.73 9.34
CA VAL A 125 9.79 3.83 8.33
C VAL A 125 8.41 3.38 8.74
N SER A 126 7.41 3.64 7.92
CA SER A 126 6.01 3.28 8.17
C SER A 126 5.40 2.39 7.09
N GLY A 127 6.03 2.30 5.92
CA GLY A 127 5.57 1.54 4.76
C GLY A 127 6.59 0.54 4.24
N TYR A 128 6.15 -0.34 3.33
CA TYR A 128 6.97 -1.31 2.63
C TYR A 128 6.66 -1.28 1.12
N PRO A 129 7.69 -1.42 0.25
CA PRO A 129 9.12 -1.43 0.57
C PRO A 129 9.63 -0.05 0.98
N THR A 130 10.64 -0.01 1.88
CA THR A 130 11.44 1.19 2.11
C THR A 130 12.91 0.83 1.94
N MET A 131 13.61 1.62 1.14
CA MET A 131 15.02 1.42 0.84
C MET A 131 15.79 2.70 1.13
N ILE A 132 16.78 2.60 2.03
CA ILE A 132 17.56 3.75 2.48
C ILE A 132 19.03 3.46 2.23
N LEU A 133 19.72 4.42 1.64
CA LEU A 133 21.17 4.38 1.46
C LEU A 133 21.85 5.31 2.48
N PHE A 134 22.81 4.78 3.22
CA PHE A 134 23.62 5.52 4.19
C PHE A 134 25.06 5.55 3.75
N ALA A 135 25.76 6.63 4.05
CA ALA A 135 27.21 6.71 3.95
C ALA A 135 27.88 5.80 4.99
N PRO A 136 29.17 5.46 4.82
CA PRO A 136 29.91 4.62 5.78
C PRO A 136 29.93 5.16 7.22
N ASP A 137 29.81 6.48 7.38
CA ASP A 137 29.73 7.17 8.68
C ASP A 137 28.34 7.12 9.33
N GLY A 138 27.33 6.59 8.62
CA GLY A 138 25.95 6.44 9.09
C GLY A 138 25.02 7.60 8.76
N ARG A 139 25.48 8.63 8.02
CA ARG A 139 24.59 9.68 7.51
C ARG A 139 23.69 9.13 6.40
N GLU A 140 22.39 9.41 6.48
CA GLU A 140 21.45 9.06 5.41
C GLU A 140 21.76 9.87 4.14
N LEU A 141 21.99 9.18 3.03
CA LEU A 141 22.25 9.80 1.73
C LEU A 141 20.96 10.07 0.99
N THR A 142 20.09 9.05 0.87
CA THR A 142 18.81 9.14 0.16
C THR A 142 17.88 8.01 0.53
N ARG A 143 16.59 8.18 0.24
CA ARG A 143 15.58 7.13 0.17
C ARG A 143 15.24 6.87 -1.28
N LEU A 144 15.44 5.62 -1.68
CA LEU A 144 15.24 5.18 -3.05
C LEU A 144 13.76 4.93 -3.31
N PRO A 145 13.22 5.36 -4.45
CA PRO A 145 11.84 5.09 -4.80
C PRO A 145 11.64 3.60 -5.13
N GLY A 146 10.55 3.02 -4.65
CA GLY A 146 10.20 1.61 -4.91
C GLY A 146 9.48 1.38 -6.24
N GLU A 147 9.01 2.45 -6.88
CA GLU A 147 8.03 2.41 -7.97
C GLU A 147 8.58 2.89 -9.32
N VAL A 148 9.87 3.16 -9.42
CA VAL A 148 10.52 3.51 -10.68
C VAL A 148 11.00 2.27 -11.42
N ASP A 149 11.16 2.38 -12.74
CA ASP A 149 11.72 1.29 -13.51
C ASP A 149 13.15 0.95 -13.09
N ALA A 150 13.57 -0.29 -13.34
CA ALA A 150 14.83 -0.82 -12.84
C ALA A 150 16.07 -0.05 -13.34
N GLU A 151 16.04 0.55 -14.52
CA GLU A 151 17.17 1.33 -15.05
C GLU A 151 17.34 2.63 -14.28
N GLN A 152 16.25 3.34 -14.02
CA GLN A 152 16.27 4.57 -13.22
C GLN A 152 16.69 4.27 -11.79
N TYR A 153 16.18 3.17 -11.21
CA TYR A 153 16.59 2.73 -9.89
C TYR A 153 18.10 2.52 -9.80
N MET A 154 18.70 1.76 -10.73
CA MET A 154 20.12 1.47 -10.77
C MET A 154 20.98 2.74 -10.97
N ARG A 155 20.47 3.71 -11.72
CA ARG A 155 21.13 5.02 -11.92
C ARG A 155 21.20 5.81 -10.61
N VAL A 156 20.05 5.94 -9.92
CA VAL A 156 19.96 6.67 -8.63
C VAL A 156 20.80 6.00 -7.54
N LEU A 157 20.73 4.66 -7.46
CA LEU A 157 21.59 3.88 -6.55
C LEU A 157 23.07 4.16 -6.81
N SER A 158 23.47 4.19 -8.09
CA SER A 158 24.86 4.45 -8.48
C SER A 158 25.34 5.82 -8.05
N LEU A 159 24.50 6.85 -8.23
CA LEU A 159 24.79 8.21 -7.80
C LEU A 159 24.98 8.28 -6.28
N GLY A 160 24.05 7.69 -5.53
CA GLY A 160 24.15 7.64 -4.08
C GLY A 160 25.42 6.93 -3.58
N MET A 161 25.81 5.82 -4.21
CA MET A 161 27.04 5.10 -3.88
C MET A 161 28.31 5.83 -4.29
N GLY A 162 28.26 6.69 -5.30
CA GLY A 162 29.40 7.45 -5.82
C GLY A 162 29.83 8.63 -4.94
N GLY A 163 29.31 8.75 -3.71
CA GLY A 163 29.65 9.84 -2.79
C GLY A 163 28.78 11.08 -2.97
N ALA A 164 27.56 10.91 -3.46
CA ALA A 164 26.60 12.00 -3.56
C ALA A 164 26.39 12.70 -2.19
N ARG A 165 26.10 13.98 -2.24
CA ARG A 165 25.70 14.74 -1.06
C ARG A 165 24.38 14.21 -0.51
N PRO A 166 24.19 14.12 0.82
CA PRO A 166 22.90 13.78 1.41
C PRO A 166 21.78 14.64 0.83
N VAL A 167 20.65 14.02 0.48
CA VAL A 167 19.51 14.75 -0.10
C VAL A 167 19.04 15.90 0.80
N LYS A 168 19.10 15.71 2.12
CA LYS A 168 18.79 16.78 3.08
C LYS A 168 19.66 18.02 2.89
N ASP A 169 20.96 17.85 2.68
CA ASP A 169 21.91 18.95 2.49
C ASP A 169 21.73 19.58 1.10
N THR A 170 21.50 18.74 0.08
CA THR A 170 21.18 19.18 -1.28
C THR A 170 19.90 20.02 -1.32
N LEU A 171 18.87 19.59 -0.59
CA LEU A 171 17.61 20.33 -0.43
C LEU A 171 17.85 21.71 0.21
N ALA A 172 18.63 21.76 1.29
CA ALA A 172 18.95 23.02 1.95
C ALA A 172 19.65 24.01 1.00
N VAL A 173 20.61 23.52 0.19
CA VAL A 173 21.28 24.33 -0.84
C VAL A 173 20.30 24.80 -1.91
N ALA A 174 19.45 23.89 -2.45
CA ALA A 174 18.47 24.23 -3.48
C ALA A 174 17.48 25.31 -3.03
N LEU A 175 17.05 25.25 -1.76
CA LEU A 175 16.11 26.22 -1.20
C LEU A 175 16.75 27.55 -0.83
N SER A 176 18.06 27.60 -0.51
CA SER A 176 18.80 28.81 -0.19
C SER A 176 19.25 29.58 -1.44
N ALA A 177 19.49 28.92 -2.56
CA ALA A 177 19.97 29.54 -3.80
C ALA A 177 18.97 30.54 -4.41
N SER A 178 17.72 30.55 -3.96
CA SER A 178 16.74 31.59 -4.36
C SER A 178 17.00 32.98 -3.75
N THR A 179 18.00 33.10 -2.87
CA THR A 179 18.41 34.36 -2.19
C THR A 179 19.88 34.66 -2.47
N ASN A 180 20.21 35.00 -3.71
CA ASN A 180 21.47 35.69 -4.13
C ASN A 180 22.72 35.52 -3.21
N SER A 181 23.14 34.31 -2.90
CA SER A 181 24.38 34.07 -2.16
C SER A 181 25.33 33.21 -2.98
N ALA A 182 26.42 33.84 -3.34
CA ALA A 182 27.52 33.29 -4.11
C ALA A 182 28.03 31.94 -3.56
N GLY A 183 28.16 30.94 -4.44
CA GLY A 183 29.19 29.95 -4.31
C GLY A 183 28.83 28.48 -4.55
N TRP A 184 27.61 28.02 -4.34
CA TRP A 184 27.29 26.60 -4.48
C TRP A 184 26.24 26.35 -5.58
N LYS A 185 26.69 25.93 -6.75
CA LYS A 185 25.78 25.43 -7.80
C LYS A 185 25.57 23.93 -7.57
N LEU A 186 24.30 23.50 -7.63
CA LEU A 186 23.97 22.07 -7.65
C LEU A 186 24.39 21.48 -9.00
N SER A 187 24.99 20.29 -8.97
CA SER A 187 25.33 19.52 -10.15
C SER A 187 24.06 18.88 -10.75
N PRO A 188 24.11 18.41 -12.01
CA PRO A 188 23.03 17.61 -12.59
C PRO A 188 22.68 16.38 -11.74
N ASP A 189 23.65 15.76 -11.09
CA ASP A 189 23.46 14.61 -10.22
C ASP A 189 22.75 14.99 -8.91
N ASP A 190 23.07 16.15 -8.33
CA ASP A 190 22.33 16.68 -7.17
C ASP A 190 20.84 16.90 -7.49
N TRP A 191 20.53 17.45 -8.68
CA TRP A 191 19.15 17.65 -9.13
C TRP A 191 18.43 16.32 -9.36
N ARG A 192 19.13 15.33 -9.94
CA ARG A 192 18.57 13.98 -10.11
C ARG A 192 18.30 13.32 -8.76
N MET A 193 19.22 13.40 -7.80
CA MET A 193 19.01 12.87 -6.46
C MET A 193 17.80 13.50 -5.76
N LEU A 194 17.59 14.82 -5.91
CA LEU A 194 16.38 15.50 -5.43
C LEU A 194 15.11 14.99 -6.15
N ALA A 195 15.16 14.87 -7.47
CA ALA A 195 14.00 14.48 -8.27
C ALA A 195 13.52 13.05 -7.99
N TYR A 196 14.44 12.14 -7.68
CA TYR A 196 14.14 10.73 -7.41
C TYR A 196 14.04 10.38 -5.92
N TYR A 197 14.14 11.34 -5.03
CA TYR A 197 13.83 11.09 -3.62
C TYR A 197 12.36 10.67 -3.45
N SER A 198 12.09 9.81 -2.48
CA SER A 198 10.73 9.26 -2.22
C SER A 198 9.80 10.30 -1.56
N TRP A 199 9.53 11.42 -2.23
CA TRP A 199 8.80 12.56 -1.69
C TRP A 199 7.38 12.23 -1.22
N LEU A 200 6.66 11.43 -1.96
CA LEU A 200 5.25 11.12 -1.68
C LEU A 200 5.11 10.08 -0.55
N THR A 201 6.19 9.34 -0.30
CA THR A 201 6.28 8.37 0.80
C THR A 201 7.35 8.79 1.81
N ASP A 202 7.74 10.08 1.84
CA ASP A 202 8.77 10.60 2.74
C ASP A 202 8.29 10.65 4.19
N GLU A 203 8.59 9.60 4.90
CA GLU A 203 8.27 9.48 6.32
C GLU A 203 9.31 10.19 7.22
N GLN A 204 10.49 10.51 6.67
CA GLN A 204 11.45 11.41 7.32
C GLN A 204 10.89 12.81 7.49
N GLN A 205 9.96 13.17 6.62
CA GLN A 205 9.42 14.52 6.57
C GLN A 205 10.53 15.58 6.46
N LEU A 206 11.44 15.39 5.49
CA LEU A 206 12.43 16.42 5.13
C LEU A 206 11.74 17.75 4.86
N VAL A 207 10.50 17.66 4.36
CA VAL A 207 9.57 18.78 4.22
C VAL A 207 8.27 18.40 4.92
N PRO A 208 7.71 19.27 5.79
CA PRO A 208 6.38 19.03 6.35
C PRO A 208 5.34 18.77 5.26
N THR A 209 4.47 17.80 5.44
CA THR A 209 3.49 17.37 4.39
C THR A 209 2.71 18.54 3.81
N ARG A 210 2.30 19.51 4.63
CA ARG A 210 1.58 20.73 4.18
C ARG A 210 2.40 21.63 3.27
N GLU A 211 3.73 21.60 3.36
CA GLU A 211 4.67 22.44 2.60
C GLU A 211 5.23 21.71 1.37
N LEU A 212 5.01 20.38 1.28
CA LEU A 212 5.57 19.54 0.21
C LEU A 212 5.21 20.05 -1.19
N PRO A 213 3.92 20.36 -1.52
CA PRO A 213 3.57 20.81 -2.87
C PRO A 213 4.30 22.11 -3.28
N SER A 214 4.36 23.08 -2.38
CA SER A 214 5.01 24.37 -2.65
C SER A 214 6.52 24.23 -2.74
N THR A 215 7.12 23.39 -1.91
CA THR A 215 8.56 23.14 -1.93
C THR A 215 8.98 22.44 -3.22
N LEU A 216 8.28 21.39 -3.63
CA LEU A 216 8.58 20.69 -4.88
C LEU A 216 8.40 21.60 -6.10
N ARG A 217 7.37 22.45 -6.11
CA ARG A 217 7.17 23.46 -7.17
C ARG A 217 8.35 24.44 -7.24
N ARG A 218 8.84 24.93 -6.10
CA ARG A 218 10.03 25.79 -6.05
C ARG A 218 11.27 25.09 -6.59
N LEU A 219 11.46 23.81 -6.23
CA LEU A 219 12.57 23.01 -6.75
C LEU A 219 12.46 22.84 -8.27
N ALA A 220 11.29 22.52 -8.79
CA ALA A 220 11.05 22.40 -10.22
C ALA A 220 11.37 23.70 -10.98
N GLN A 221 10.94 24.85 -10.44
CA GLN A 221 11.21 26.18 -11.00
C GLN A 221 12.67 26.60 -10.93
N SER A 222 13.40 26.14 -9.91
CA SER A 222 14.82 26.44 -9.72
C SER A 222 15.74 25.47 -10.47
N CYS A 223 15.21 24.36 -10.96
CA CYS A 223 15.95 23.36 -11.72
C CYS A 223 16.38 23.96 -13.08
N PRO A 224 17.67 23.84 -13.47
CA PRO A 224 18.13 24.35 -14.75
C PRO A 224 17.35 23.75 -15.95
N ALA A 225 17.11 24.56 -16.97
CA ALA A 225 16.28 24.16 -18.13
C ALA A 225 16.87 22.96 -18.92
N ASP A 226 18.17 22.76 -18.86
CA ASP A 226 18.87 21.62 -19.46
C ASP A 226 18.71 20.31 -18.64
N GLN A 227 18.13 20.37 -17.44
CA GLN A 227 17.82 19.24 -16.57
C GLN A 227 16.33 18.83 -16.70
N SER A 228 15.84 18.65 -17.91
CA SER A 228 14.41 18.41 -18.21
C SER A 228 13.82 17.20 -17.47
N GLU A 229 14.59 16.12 -17.30
CA GLU A 229 14.22 14.95 -16.50
C GLU A 229 13.90 15.33 -15.05
N ALA A 230 14.83 15.99 -14.37
CA ALA A 230 14.66 16.37 -12.97
C ALA A 230 13.55 17.43 -12.80
N ALA A 231 13.48 18.42 -13.68
CA ALA A 231 12.46 19.45 -13.63
C ALA A 231 11.04 18.91 -13.81
N SER A 232 10.82 18.07 -14.82
CA SER A 232 9.51 17.44 -15.08
C SER A 232 9.08 16.54 -13.92
N ARG A 233 10.02 15.77 -13.36
CA ARG A 233 9.75 14.88 -12.26
C ARG A 233 9.36 15.64 -10.97
N LEU A 234 10.10 16.69 -10.63
CA LEU A 234 9.78 17.54 -9.46
C LEU A 234 8.42 18.24 -9.65
N GLU A 235 8.09 18.70 -10.84
CA GLU A 235 6.81 19.32 -11.15
C GLU A 235 5.65 18.32 -11.01
N LEU A 236 5.77 17.13 -11.60
CA LEU A 236 4.76 16.08 -11.50
C LEU A 236 4.54 15.65 -10.04
N LYS A 237 5.61 15.47 -9.26
CA LYS A 237 5.52 15.18 -7.82
C LYS A 237 4.86 16.34 -7.05
N ALA A 238 5.11 17.60 -7.40
CA ALA A 238 4.45 18.76 -6.80
C ALA A 238 2.94 18.76 -7.08
N LEU A 239 2.55 18.46 -8.32
CA LEU A 239 1.14 18.38 -8.71
C LEU A 239 0.42 17.20 -8.04
N ALA A 240 1.06 16.02 -8.01
CA ALA A 240 0.52 14.85 -7.31
C ALA A 240 0.34 15.14 -5.80
N ALA A 241 1.33 15.74 -5.15
CA ALA A 241 1.25 16.13 -3.74
C ALA A 241 0.13 17.15 -3.47
N ALA A 242 -0.07 18.13 -4.37
CA ALA A 242 -1.14 19.11 -4.25
C ALA A 242 -2.53 18.47 -4.45
N ALA A 243 -2.67 17.65 -5.45
CA ALA A 243 -3.92 16.97 -5.79
C ALA A 243 -4.37 16.00 -4.69
N THR A 244 -3.44 15.22 -4.14
CA THR A 244 -3.72 14.24 -3.07
C THR A 244 -3.94 14.88 -1.69
N ALA A 245 -3.38 16.05 -1.44
CA ALA A 245 -3.67 16.84 -0.24
C ALA A 245 -5.09 17.41 -0.19
N LYS A 246 -5.94 17.07 -1.16
CA LYS A 246 -7.32 17.60 -1.31
C LYS A 246 -7.36 19.13 -1.36
N ALA A 247 -6.31 19.74 -1.89
CA ALA A 247 -6.29 21.14 -2.21
C ALA A 247 -7.43 21.42 -3.22
N LYS A 248 -7.99 22.63 -3.16
CA LYS A 248 -8.99 23.02 -4.16
C LYS A 248 -8.37 22.96 -5.56
N PRO A 249 -9.11 22.44 -6.56
CA PRO A 249 -8.65 22.48 -7.94
C PRO A 249 -8.14 23.87 -8.31
N SER A 250 -6.99 23.92 -8.96
CA SER A 250 -6.33 25.17 -9.37
C SER A 250 -6.01 25.06 -10.87
N PRO A 251 -6.98 25.38 -11.75
CA PRO A 251 -6.74 25.36 -13.19
C PRO A 251 -5.52 26.21 -13.55
N ASP A 252 -4.57 25.61 -14.26
CA ASP A 252 -3.28 26.20 -14.59
C ASP A 252 -2.93 25.83 -16.05
N ALA A 253 -3.09 26.80 -16.95
CA ALA A 253 -2.85 26.63 -18.37
C ALA A 253 -1.36 26.37 -18.69
N ASP A 254 -0.44 27.00 -17.92
CA ASP A 254 0.99 26.82 -18.11
C ASP A 254 1.42 25.43 -17.64
N ALA A 255 0.92 24.96 -16.49
CA ALA A 255 1.12 23.58 -16.05
C ALA A 255 0.55 22.58 -17.06
N THR A 256 -0.65 22.83 -17.57
CA THR A 256 -1.25 21.99 -18.62
C THR A 256 -0.38 21.93 -19.88
N ALA A 257 0.17 23.05 -20.33
CA ALA A 257 1.06 23.10 -21.50
C ALA A 257 2.37 22.30 -21.25
N ARG A 258 2.97 22.44 -20.08
CA ARG A 258 4.19 21.66 -19.72
C ARG A 258 3.89 20.16 -19.62
N LEU A 259 2.77 19.77 -19.01
CA LEU A 259 2.33 18.37 -18.95
C LEU A 259 2.15 17.79 -20.35
N LEU A 260 1.52 18.51 -21.26
CA LEU A 260 1.38 18.08 -22.66
C LEU A 260 2.76 17.84 -23.33
N GLY A 261 3.75 18.67 -23.01
CA GLY A 261 5.14 18.46 -23.46
C GLY A 261 5.75 17.18 -22.91
N VAL A 262 5.61 16.90 -21.61
CA VAL A 262 6.10 15.67 -20.98
C VAL A 262 5.41 14.44 -21.57
N LEU A 263 4.09 14.49 -21.73
CA LEU A 263 3.30 13.38 -22.26
C LEU A 263 3.62 13.09 -23.74
N ALA A 264 4.00 14.08 -24.53
CA ALA A 264 4.40 13.92 -25.93
C ALA A 264 5.80 13.30 -26.08
N ASP A 265 6.69 13.53 -25.13
CA ASP A 265 8.04 12.99 -25.11
C ASP A 265 8.05 11.57 -24.49
N THR A 266 8.33 10.56 -25.31
CA THR A 266 8.33 9.15 -24.88
C THR A 266 9.35 8.88 -23.78
N LYS A 267 10.51 9.55 -23.81
CA LYS A 267 11.56 9.38 -22.81
C LYS A 267 11.13 10.01 -21.49
N LEU A 268 10.66 11.26 -21.50
CA LEU A 268 10.19 11.94 -20.29
C LEU A 268 8.96 11.24 -19.70
N ALA A 269 8.03 10.74 -20.51
CA ALA A 269 6.89 9.96 -20.03
C ALA A 269 7.36 8.70 -19.29
N ARG A 270 8.34 7.97 -19.84
CA ARG A 270 8.92 6.80 -19.18
C ARG A 270 9.67 7.14 -17.89
N GLU A 271 10.45 8.21 -17.88
CA GLU A 271 11.19 8.67 -16.70
C GLU A 271 10.28 9.12 -15.56
N ASN A 272 9.02 9.45 -15.86
CA ASN A 272 7.98 9.84 -14.92
C ASN A 272 6.88 8.77 -14.75
N PHE A 273 7.16 7.53 -15.15
CA PHE A 273 6.23 6.41 -15.17
C PHE A 273 5.37 6.33 -13.90
N ASP A 274 6.00 6.28 -12.73
CA ASP A 274 5.35 6.15 -11.43
C ASP A 274 4.27 7.22 -11.19
N THR A 275 4.58 8.48 -11.44
CA THR A 275 3.62 9.57 -11.23
C THR A 275 2.54 9.60 -12.30
N LEU A 276 2.89 9.26 -13.55
CA LEU A 276 1.93 9.24 -14.66
C LEU A 276 0.91 8.11 -14.53
N THR A 277 1.27 7.00 -13.93
CA THR A 277 0.39 5.84 -13.76
C THR A 277 -0.44 5.91 -12.50
N GLU A 278 0.11 6.49 -11.41
CA GLU A 278 -0.54 6.47 -10.10
C GLU A 278 -1.48 7.64 -9.83
N TYR A 279 -1.23 8.81 -10.47
CA TYR A 279 -1.98 10.04 -10.17
C TYR A 279 -2.60 10.72 -11.41
N PRO A 280 -2.99 9.98 -12.48
CA PRO A 280 -3.45 10.63 -13.71
C PRO A 280 -4.75 11.41 -13.50
N GLY A 281 -5.73 10.82 -12.83
CA GLY A 281 -7.02 11.45 -12.57
C GLY A 281 -6.93 12.64 -11.63
N GLU A 282 -6.14 12.49 -10.57
CA GLU A 282 -5.91 13.53 -9.56
C GLU A 282 -5.24 14.76 -10.17
N ILE A 283 -4.17 14.57 -10.94
CA ILE A 283 -3.43 15.68 -11.55
C ILE A 283 -4.28 16.37 -12.61
N VAL A 284 -4.89 15.62 -13.53
CA VAL A 284 -5.77 16.20 -14.56
C VAL A 284 -6.93 16.94 -13.91
N GLY A 285 -7.57 16.34 -12.89
CA GLY A 285 -8.66 16.95 -12.13
C GLY A 285 -8.25 18.21 -11.39
N PHE A 286 -7.02 18.28 -10.92
CA PHE A 286 -6.48 19.41 -10.18
C PHE A 286 -6.14 20.62 -11.07
N VAL A 287 -5.49 20.38 -12.24
CA VAL A 287 -4.98 21.47 -13.10
C VAL A 287 -5.98 21.96 -14.15
N THR A 288 -7.15 21.31 -14.29
CA THR A 288 -8.14 21.66 -15.31
C THR A 288 -9.53 21.82 -14.73
N THR A 289 -10.37 22.60 -15.41
CA THR A 289 -11.79 22.75 -15.07
C THR A 289 -12.59 21.51 -15.52
N PRO A 290 -13.55 21.01 -14.70
CA PRO A 290 -14.41 19.89 -15.08
C PRO A 290 -15.10 20.12 -16.45
N LYS A 291 -15.10 19.09 -17.29
CA LYS A 291 -15.74 19.07 -18.62
C LYS A 291 -15.24 20.15 -19.58
N SER A 292 -14.08 20.75 -19.33
CA SER A 292 -13.50 21.76 -20.24
C SER A 292 -12.78 21.10 -21.44
N PRO A 293 -12.61 21.82 -22.57
CA PRO A 293 -11.80 21.35 -23.69
C PRO A 293 -10.34 21.06 -23.30
N GLU A 294 -9.78 21.85 -22.38
CA GLU A 294 -8.44 21.66 -21.84
C GLU A 294 -8.30 20.31 -21.11
N ARG A 295 -9.32 19.97 -20.28
CA ARG A 295 -9.36 18.67 -19.59
C ARG A 295 -9.42 17.53 -20.59
N ALA A 296 -10.31 17.62 -21.57
CA ALA A 296 -10.45 16.60 -22.61
C ALA A 296 -9.13 16.40 -23.39
N ARG A 297 -8.47 17.51 -23.76
CA ARG A 297 -7.18 17.48 -24.46
C ARG A 297 -6.08 16.85 -23.60
N LEU A 298 -5.96 17.27 -22.34
CA LEU A 298 -4.94 16.74 -21.42
C LEU A 298 -5.17 15.26 -21.13
N ALA A 299 -6.42 14.86 -20.85
CA ALA A 299 -6.77 13.45 -20.62
C ALA A 299 -6.48 12.58 -21.84
N ALA A 300 -6.79 13.04 -23.05
CA ALA A 300 -6.48 12.30 -24.27
C ALA A 300 -4.96 12.14 -24.49
N ALA A 301 -4.17 13.19 -24.25
CA ALA A 301 -2.72 13.11 -24.35
C ALA A 301 -2.13 12.18 -23.28
N TRP A 302 -2.70 12.18 -22.09
CA TRP A 302 -2.28 11.30 -21.00
C TRP A 302 -2.61 9.84 -21.32
N THR A 303 -3.82 9.55 -21.77
CA THR A 303 -4.21 8.20 -22.23
C THR A 303 -3.24 7.69 -23.32
N ALA A 304 -2.93 8.51 -24.33
CA ALA A 304 -1.97 8.12 -25.35
C ALA A 304 -0.55 7.84 -24.82
N ALA A 305 -0.14 8.53 -23.75
CA ALA A 305 1.13 8.22 -23.09
C ALA A 305 1.05 6.89 -22.32
N LEU A 306 -0.04 6.63 -21.60
CA LEU A 306 -0.27 5.36 -20.90
C LEU A 306 -0.35 4.17 -21.86
N GLU A 307 -1.05 4.28 -22.98
CA GLU A 307 -1.10 3.23 -24.03
C GLU A 307 0.30 2.85 -24.54
N ARG A 308 1.21 3.83 -24.68
CA ARG A 308 2.61 3.53 -25.00
C ARG A 308 3.31 2.77 -23.90
N LEU A 309 3.08 3.14 -22.63
CA LEU A 309 3.65 2.44 -21.47
C LEU A 309 3.07 1.00 -21.32
N VAL A 310 1.77 0.81 -21.53
CA VAL A 310 1.13 -0.53 -21.58
C VAL A 310 1.79 -1.42 -22.64
N SER A 311 2.17 -0.83 -23.76
CA SER A 311 2.77 -1.56 -24.90
C SER A 311 4.29 -1.76 -24.76
N ASP A 312 4.94 -1.07 -23.84
CA ASP A 312 6.40 -1.15 -23.64
C ASP A 312 6.79 -2.46 -22.95
N THR A 313 7.31 -3.40 -23.72
CA THR A 313 7.72 -4.73 -23.23
C THR A 313 8.99 -4.70 -22.38
N THR A 314 9.67 -3.59 -22.27
CA THR A 314 10.82 -3.42 -21.37
C THR A 314 10.39 -3.06 -19.96
N LEU A 315 9.14 -2.61 -19.75
CA LEU A 315 8.53 -2.48 -18.43
C LEU A 315 8.10 -3.85 -17.88
N SER A 316 8.08 -3.96 -16.57
CA SER A 316 7.59 -5.18 -15.92
C SER A 316 6.09 -5.43 -16.24
N THR A 317 5.66 -6.67 -16.06
CA THR A 317 4.24 -7.01 -16.26
C THR A 317 3.33 -6.26 -15.28
N ALA A 318 3.76 -6.07 -14.02
CA ALA A 318 3.01 -5.29 -13.04
C ALA A 318 2.93 -3.81 -13.43
N ASP A 319 4.03 -3.21 -13.89
CA ASP A 319 4.04 -1.81 -14.35
C ASP A 319 3.07 -1.58 -15.51
N ARG A 320 3.02 -2.48 -16.48
CA ARG A 320 2.07 -2.37 -17.60
C ARG A 320 0.61 -2.50 -17.15
N LEU A 321 0.33 -3.29 -16.12
CA LEU A 321 -1.00 -3.37 -15.48
C LEU A 321 -1.32 -2.08 -14.73
N THR A 322 -0.37 -1.48 -14.04
CA THR A 322 -0.56 -0.18 -13.39
C THR A 322 -0.84 0.92 -14.43
N ALA A 323 -0.16 0.88 -15.58
CA ALA A 323 -0.42 1.84 -16.66
C ALA A 323 -1.85 1.73 -17.21
N ILE A 324 -2.39 0.54 -17.46
CA ILE A 324 -3.77 0.39 -17.93
C ILE A 324 -4.80 0.75 -16.83
N THR A 325 -4.46 0.57 -15.56
CA THR A 325 -5.29 1.06 -14.44
C THR A 325 -5.37 2.59 -14.45
N GLY A 326 -4.27 3.27 -14.78
CA GLY A 326 -4.25 4.72 -15.00
C GLY A 326 -5.18 5.18 -16.15
N GLU A 327 -5.28 4.42 -17.26
CA GLU A 327 -6.24 4.70 -18.33
C GLU A 327 -7.69 4.59 -17.81
N VAL A 328 -7.97 3.58 -16.98
CA VAL A 328 -9.29 3.41 -16.34
C VAL A 328 -9.62 4.60 -15.43
N ALA A 329 -8.64 5.08 -14.64
CA ALA A 329 -8.82 6.24 -13.78
C ALA A 329 -9.17 7.52 -14.57
N LEU A 330 -8.49 7.75 -15.69
CA LEU A 330 -8.82 8.86 -16.59
C LEU A 330 -10.21 8.74 -17.21
N ALA A 331 -10.59 7.56 -17.65
CA ALA A 331 -11.91 7.32 -18.23
C ALA A 331 -13.04 7.54 -17.20
N ARG A 332 -12.77 7.40 -15.91
CA ARG A 332 -13.69 7.65 -14.80
C ARG A 332 -13.77 9.12 -14.36
N LEU A 333 -12.81 9.96 -14.75
CA LEU A 333 -12.62 11.31 -14.17
C LEU A 333 -13.87 12.19 -14.23
N ASP A 334 -14.55 12.25 -15.37
CA ASP A 334 -15.77 13.05 -15.54
C ASP A 334 -17.04 12.19 -15.72
N ALA A 335 -16.92 10.88 -15.67
CA ALA A 335 -17.94 9.88 -15.99
C ALA A 335 -17.91 8.69 -15.01
N ALA A 336 -17.85 8.97 -13.71
CA ALA A 336 -17.62 7.96 -12.66
C ALA A 336 -18.64 6.81 -12.67
N GLN A 337 -19.88 7.05 -13.10
CA GLN A 337 -20.98 6.07 -13.14
C GLN A 337 -21.25 5.52 -14.54
N ASP A 338 -20.62 6.08 -15.58
CA ASP A 338 -20.88 5.65 -16.94
C ASP A 338 -20.12 4.33 -17.25
N PRO A 339 -20.66 3.49 -18.15
CA PRO A 339 -19.93 2.32 -18.61
C PRO A 339 -18.60 2.73 -19.27
N LEU A 340 -17.54 2.02 -18.92
CA LEU A 340 -16.25 2.23 -19.58
C LEU A 340 -16.30 1.82 -21.06
N PRO A 341 -15.49 2.45 -21.93
CA PRO A 341 -15.39 2.07 -23.34
C PRO A 341 -15.10 0.58 -23.52
N ALA A 342 -15.85 -0.09 -24.40
CA ALA A 342 -15.69 -1.52 -24.64
C ALA A 342 -14.26 -1.91 -25.08
N ALA A 343 -13.56 -1.00 -25.79
CA ALA A 343 -12.17 -1.21 -26.18
C ALA A 343 -11.24 -1.25 -24.96
N LEU A 344 -11.41 -0.33 -23.99
CA LEU A 344 -10.63 -0.30 -22.76
C LEU A 344 -10.88 -1.57 -21.93
N LEU A 345 -12.15 -1.97 -21.75
CA LEU A 345 -12.49 -3.22 -21.04
C LEU A 345 -11.86 -4.45 -21.68
N ARG A 346 -11.80 -4.51 -23.01
CA ARG A 346 -11.08 -5.61 -23.72
C ARG A 346 -9.57 -5.51 -23.44
N GLY A 347 -8.99 -4.33 -23.51
CA GLY A 347 -7.57 -4.10 -23.21
C GLY A 347 -7.19 -4.56 -21.80
N VAL A 348 -8.00 -4.24 -20.78
CA VAL A 348 -7.81 -4.69 -19.41
C VAL A 348 -7.83 -6.23 -19.34
N ARG A 349 -8.84 -6.89 -19.92
CA ARG A 349 -8.93 -8.35 -19.93
C ARG A 349 -7.75 -9.01 -20.63
N ASP A 350 -7.33 -8.47 -21.75
CA ASP A 350 -6.21 -9.02 -22.55
C ASP A 350 -4.88 -8.90 -21.79
N GLN A 351 -4.63 -7.77 -21.13
CA GLN A 351 -3.42 -7.57 -20.32
C GLN A 351 -3.44 -8.49 -19.09
N VAL A 352 -4.56 -8.59 -18.37
CA VAL A 352 -4.70 -9.48 -17.22
C VAL A 352 -4.52 -10.94 -17.62
N ALA A 353 -5.18 -11.40 -18.68
CA ALA A 353 -5.05 -12.77 -19.16
C ALA A 353 -3.62 -13.11 -19.61
N ARG A 354 -2.92 -12.15 -20.22
CA ARG A 354 -1.50 -12.30 -20.57
C ARG A 354 -0.64 -12.41 -19.32
N ALA A 355 -0.82 -11.50 -18.37
CA ALA A 355 -0.09 -11.45 -17.12
C ALA A 355 -0.20 -12.76 -16.33
N ASP A 356 -1.43 -13.27 -16.18
CA ASP A 356 -1.69 -14.53 -15.47
C ASP A 356 -1.00 -15.73 -16.14
N ARG A 357 -1.05 -15.81 -17.49
CA ARG A 357 -0.43 -16.92 -18.22
C ARG A 357 1.09 -16.90 -18.24
N THR A 358 1.71 -15.71 -18.21
CA THR A 358 3.16 -15.58 -18.43
C THR A 358 3.97 -15.47 -17.14
N THR A 359 3.32 -15.20 -16.00
CA THR A 359 4.01 -15.08 -14.72
C THR A 359 3.93 -16.38 -13.94
N ASN A 360 5.07 -17.09 -13.83
CA ASN A 360 5.13 -18.40 -13.15
C ASN A 360 5.85 -18.36 -11.81
N ASP A 361 6.76 -17.40 -11.60
CA ASP A 361 7.47 -17.25 -10.34
C ASP A 361 6.50 -16.83 -9.21
N PRO A 362 6.48 -17.53 -8.05
CA PRO A 362 5.52 -17.27 -6.98
C PRO A 362 5.62 -15.86 -6.38
N TYR A 363 6.82 -15.28 -6.31
CA TYR A 363 7.02 -13.93 -5.79
C TYR A 363 6.59 -12.87 -6.80
N ALA A 364 6.98 -13.04 -8.06
CA ALA A 364 6.51 -12.17 -9.13
C ALA A 364 4.96 -12.21 -9.24
N ARG A 365 4.35 -13.40 -9.06
CA ARG A 365 2.88 -13.54 -9.06
C ARG A 365 2.21 -12.74 -7.96
N GLN A 366 2.81 -12.65 -6.77
CA GLN A 366 2.25 -11.86 -5.67
C GLN A 366 2.07 -10.38 -6.07
N ALA A 367 2.97 -9.82 -6.84
CA ALA A 367 2.88 -8.45 -7.37
C ALA A 367 1.93 -8.37 -8.59
N VAL A 368 2.14 -9.26 -9.56
CA VAL A 368 1.43 -9.22 -10.86
C VAL A 368 -0.07 -9.52 -10.69
N ILE A 369 -0.45 -10.50 -9.87
CA ILE A 369 -1.86 -10.83 -9.65
C ILE A 369 -2.57 -9.74 -8.83
N SER A 370 -1.88 -9.11 -7.86
CA SER A 370 -2.42 -7.92 -7.19
C SER A 370 -2.74 -6.80 -8.21
N ALA A 371 -1.77 -6.42 -9.05
CA ALA A 371 -1.97 -5.39 -10.05
C ALA A 371 -3.06 -5.77 -11.08
N ALA A 372 -3.16 -7.05 -11.46
CA ALA A 372 -4.18 -7.55 -12.37
C ALA A 372 -5.59 -7.48 -11.74
N ALA A 373 -5.71 -7.87 -10.47
CA ALA A 373 -6.96 -7.79 -9.73
C ALA A 373 -7.41 -6.34 -9.54
N ASP A 374 -6.48 -5.43 -9.24
CA ASP A 374 -6.74 -3.99 -9.14
C ASP A 374 -7.27 -3.43 -10.46
N ALA A 375 -6.62 -3.76 -11.58
CA ALA A 375 -7.06 -3.32 -12.91
C ALA A 375 -8.50 -3.77 -13.23
N LEU A 376 -8.84 -5.02 -12.91
CA LEU A 376 -10.20 -5.55 -13.06
C LEU A 376 -11.19 -4.84 -12.13
N THR A 377 -10.81 -4.66 -10.87
CA THR A 377 -11.65 -4.03 -9.83
C THR A 377 -11.96 -2.57 -10.17
N GLU A 378 -10.97 -1.79 -10.59
CA GLU A 378 -11.15 -0.39 -10.99
C GLU A 378 -11.93 -0.27 -12.31
N ALA A 379 -11.78 -1.25 -13.21
CA ALA A 379 -12.62 -1.34 -14.40
C ALA A 379 -14.08 -1.75 -14.11
N GLY A 380 -14.42 -2.11 -12.88
CA GLY A 380 -15.76 -2.58 -12.48
C GLY A 380 -16.02 -4.06 -12.81
N LEU A 381 -14.99 -4.82 -13.20
CA LEU A 381 -15.05 -6.23 -13.55
C LEU A 381 -14.88 -7.12 -12.29
N LEU A 382 -15.69 -6.85 -11.26
CA LEU A 382 -15.53 -7.43 -9.93
C LEU A 382 -15.61 -8.98 -9.93
N ASP A 383 -16.44 -9.58 -10.77
CA ASP A 383 -16.57 -11.05 -10.83
C ASP A 383 -15.32 -11.70 -11.45
N GLU A 384 -14.72 -11.02 -12.43
CA GLU A 384 -13.46 -11.47 -13.06
C GLU A 384 -12.28 -11.29 -12.08
N SER A 385 -12.23 -10.17 -11.34
CA SER A 385 -11.27 -9.97 -10.26
C SER A 385 -11.38 -11.06 -9.19
N ASP A 386 -12.59 -11.35 -8.71
CA ASP A 386 -12.83 -12.42 -7.74
C ASP A 386 -12.40 -13.79 -8.24
N ALA A 387 -12.68 -14.11 -9.50
CA ALA A 387 -12.28 -15.39 -10.10
C ALA A 387 -10.76 -15.53 -10.14
N LEU A 388 -10.06 -14.48 -10.55
CA LEU A 388 -8.59 -14.42 -10.56
C LEU A 388 -8.02 -14.59 -9.15
N LEU A 389 -8.47 -13.79 -8.20
CA LEU A 389 -8.03 -13.84 -6.80
C LEU A 389 -8.27 -15.21 -6.16
N LYS A 390 -9.46 -15.79 -6.34
CA LYS A 390 -9.80 -17.12 -5.81
C LYS A 390 -8.91 -18.22 -6.39
N SER A 391 -8.58 -18.15 -7.68
CA SER A 391 -7.68 -19.11 -8.33
C SER A 391 -6.26 -19.06 -7.77
N GLU A 392 -5.84 -17.88 -7.25
CA GLU A 392 -4.50 -17.67 -6.71
C GLU A 392 -4.36 -18.06 -5.23
N LEU A 393 -5.45 -18.18 -4.47
CA LEU A 393 -5.38 -18.48 -3.02
C LEU A 393 -4.59 -19.76 -2.69
N ALA A 394 -4.68 -20.80 -3.53
CA ALA A 394 -3.95 -22.06 -3.31
C ALA A 394 -2.49 -22.01 -3.77
N ARG A 395 -2.13 -21.03 -4.60
CA ARG A 395 -0.80 -20.87 -5.22
C ARG A 395 0.08 -19.88 -4.48
N SER A 396 -0.56 -18.88 -3.85
CA SER A 396 0.12 -17.81 -3.15
C SER A 396 0.74 -18.29 -1.84
N HIS A 397 1.94 -17.80 -1.55
CA HIS A 397 2.58 -17.93 -0.24
C HIS A 397 1.97 -16.99 0.83
N SER A 398 1.16 -16.01 0.41
CA SER A 398 0.50 -15.04 1.29
C SER A 398 -0.97 -14.81 0.88
N PRO A 399 -1.81 -15.88 0.89
CA PRO A 399 -3.18 -15.82 0.37
C PRO A 399 -4.06 -14.83 1.14
N TYR A 400 -3.74 -14.55 2.39
CA TYR A 400 -4.46 -13.58 3.23
C TYR A 400 -4.45 -12.16 2.65
N TYR A 401 -3.48 -11.80 1.83
CA TYR A 401 -3.48 -10.53 1.12
C TYR A 401 -4.62 -10.47 0.10
N PHE A 402 -4.71 -11.46 -0.79
CA PHE A 402 -5.78 -11.56 -1.79
C PHE A 402 -7.18 -11.72 -1.17
N MET A 403 -7.28 -12.31 0.02
CA MET A 403 -8.55 -12.38 0.75
C MET A 403 -9.06 -11.00 1.17
N VAL A 404 -8.18 -10.02 1.42
CA VAL A 404 -8.59 -8.63 1.66
C VAL A 404 -9.18 -8.02 0.40
N ASP A 405 -8.59 -8.26 -0.78
CA ASP A 405 -9.10 -7.74 -2.04
C ASP A 405 -10.47 -8.35 -2.38
N LEU A 406 -10.67 -9.64 -2.09
CA LEU A 406 -11.98 -10.30 -2.16
C LEU A 406 -13.00 -9.65 -1.21
N ALA A 407 -12.57 -9.27 0.00
CA ALA A 407 -13.44 -8.57 0.95
C ALA A 407 -13.82 -7.17 0.46
N GLU A 408 -12.88 -6.42 -0.10
CA GLU A 408 -13.15 -5.10 -0.68
C GLU A 408 -14.07 -5.18 -1.91
N ASN A 409 -13.90 -6.20 -2.77
CA ASN A 409 -14.81 -6.45 -3.88
C ASN A 409 -16.23 -6.76 -3.41
N ALA A 410 -16.38 -7.61 -2.39
CA ALA A 410 -17.69 -7.90 -1.78
C ALA A 410 -18.32 -6.63 -1.19
N LYS A 411 -17.52 -5.79 -0.53
CA LYS A 411 -17.94 -4.49 0.00
C LYS A 411 -18.39 -3.53 -1.11
N LYS A 412 -17.66 -3.46 -2.24
CA LYS A 412 -18.06 -2.66 -3.43
C LYS A 412 -19.42 -3.13 -3.99
N ARG A 413 -19.76 -4.43 -3.90
CA ARG A 413 -21.09 -4.98 -4.28
C ARG A 413 -22.17 -4.73 -3.22
N GLY A 414 -21.83 -4.24 -2.04
CA GLY A 414 -22.75 -4.11 -0.90
C GLY A 414 -23.00 -5.42 -0.14
N ASP A 415 -22.30 -6.51 -0.48
CA ASP A 415 -22.40 -7.79 0.22
C ASP A 415 -21.57 -7.77 1.52
N LYS A 416 -22.18 -7.21 2.56
CA LYS A 416 -21.57 -7.07 3.88
C LYS A 416 -21.19 -8.42 4.50
N SER A 417 -21.99 -9.46 4.25
CA SER A 417 -21.77 -10.79 4.83
C SER A 417 -20.51 -11.43 4.23
N ALA A 418 -20.41 -11.47 2.91
CA ALA A 418 -19.23 -11.98 2.22
C ALA A 418 -17.97 -11.16 2.55
N ALA A 419 -18.09 -9.83 2.63
CA ALA A 419 -16.98 -8.98 3.01
C ALA A 419 -16.42 -9.34 4.40
N LEU A 420 -17.30 -9.47 5.41
CA LEU A 420 -16.90 -9.84 6.77
C LEU A 420 -16.38 -11.27 6.87
N GLU A 421 -16.86 -12.19 6.03
CA GLU A 421 -16.32 -13.54 5.96
C GLU A 421 -14.88 -13.51 5.42
N TRP A 422 -14.63 -12.81 4.31
CA TRP A 422 -13.30 -12.72 3.73
C TRP A 422 -12.29 -12.01 4.64
N TYR A 423 -12.67 -10.93 5.34
CA TYR A 423 -11.81 -10.30 6.35
C TYR A 423 -11.49 -11.25 7.50
N SER A 424 -12.47 -12.03 7.97
CA SER A 424 -12.25 -13.04 9.02
C SER A 424 -11.27 -14.12 8.57
N ARG A 425 -11.47 -14.66 7.35
CA ARG A 425 -10.56 -15.67 6.76
C ARG A 425 -9.16 -15.10 6.53
N SER A 426 -9.06 -13.86 6.09
CA SER A 426 -7.78 -13.17 5.92
C SER A 426 -7.02 -13.05 7.24
N TYR A 427 -7.68 -12.65 8.33
CA TYR A 427 -7.08 -12.62 9.67
C TYR A 427 -6.67 -14.01 10.15
N ALA A 428 -7.52 -15.01 9.98
CA ALA A 428 -7.23 -16.39 10.40
C ALA A 428 -6.04 -16.99 9.65
N ALA A 429 -5.87 -16.65 8.37
CA ALA A 429 -4.78 -17.14 7.51
C ALA A 429 -3.49 -16.31 7.62
N ALA A 430 -3.53 -15.11 8.21
CA ALA A 430 -2.35 -14.24 8.33
C ALA A 430 -1.27 -14.88 9.21
N GLU A 431 -0.03 -14.79 8.77
CA GLU A 431 1.13 -15.36 9.45
C GLU A 431 2.07 -14.25 9.93
N GLY A 432 2.70 -14.47 11.09
CA GLY A 432 3.61 -13.54 11.74
C GLY A 432 2.92 -12.50 12.65
N PRO A 433 3.61 -12.05 13.71
CA PRO A 433 2.98 -11.27 14.77
C PRO A 433 2.50 -9.89 14.32
N ALA A 434 3.30 -9.14 13.56
CA ALA A 434 2.91 -7.82 13.10
C ALA A 434 1.86 -7.91 11.97
N THR A 435 1.96 -8.90 11.10
CA THR A 435 1.00 -9.17 10.04
C THR A 435 -0.35 -9.56 10.64
N ARG A 436 -0.40 -10.51 11.57
CA ARG A 436 -1.65 -10.89 12.26
C ARG A 436 -2.32 -9.72 12.93
N LEU A 437 -1.57 -8.87 13.63
CA LEU A 437 -2.10 -7.63 14.21
C LEU A 437 -2.74 -6.73 13.13
N GLN A 438 -2.05 -6.50 12.02
CA GLN A 438 -2.55 -5.61 10.96
C GLN A 438 -3.83 -6.14 10.31
N TRP A 439 -3.89 -7.44 10.03
CA TRP A 439 -5.07 -8.09 9.44
C TRP A 439 -6.22 -8.18 10.45
N GLY A 440 -5.93 -8.46 11.72
CA GLY A 440 -6.91 -8.45 12.79
C GLY A 440 -7.53 -7.07 13.00
N VAL A 441 -6.73 -6.01 13.00
CA VAL A 441 -7.21 -4.62 13.04
C VAL A 441 -8.12 -4.30 11.85
N ARG A 442 -7.79 -4.76 10.64
CA ARG A 442 -8.67 -4.60 9.47
C ARG A 442 -10.02 -5.27 9.69
N TYR A 443 -10.01 -6.52 10.20
CA TYR A 443 -11.24 -7.26 10.48
C TYR A 443 -12.11 -6.57 11.54
N VAL A 444 -11.53 -6.13 12.67
CA VAL A 444 -12.26 -5.38 13.71
C VAL A 444 -12.87 -4.10 13.14
N ASN A 445 -12.10 -3.35 12.35
CA ASN A 445 -12.57 -2.12 11.73
C ASN A 445 -13.70 -2.35 10.73
N ALA A 446 -13.65 -3.45 9.98
CA ALA A 446 -14.71 -3.86 9.06
C ALA A 446 -15.99 -4.27 9.80
N LEU A 447 -15.87 -4.99 10.93
CA LEU A 447 -17.02 -5.32 11.78
C LEU A 447 -17.73 -4.08 12.29
N ILE A 448 -16.98 -3.10 12.81
CA ILE A 448 -17.53 -1.83 13.29
C ILE A 448 -18.25 -1.07 12.15
N GLU A 449 -17.72 -1.12 10.94
CA GLU A 449 -18.28 -0.41 9.78
C GLU A 449 -19.51 -1.11 9.20
N LEU A 450 -19.46 -2.43 9.03
CA LEU A 450 -20.47 -3.19 8.27
C LEU A 450 -21.53 -3.84 9.15
N SER A 451 -21.23 -4.11 10.43
CA SER A 451 -22.14 -4.75 11.39
C SER A 451 -21.99 -4.18 12.80
N PRO A 452 -22.13 -2.85 13.01
CA PRO A 452 -21.88 -2.18 14.29
C PRO A 452 -22.79 -2.67 15.43
N GLN A 453 -23.95 -3.26 15.12
CA GLN A 453 -24.91 -3.80 16.10
C GLN A 453 -24.48 -5.15 16.68
N ASP A 454 -23.56 -5.89 16.06
CA ASP A 454 -23.06 -7.18 16.55
C ASP A 454 -21.91 -6.97 17.55
N ALA A 455 -22.28 -6.48 18.74
CA ALA A 455 -21.33 -6.15 19.78
C ALA A 455 -20.51 -7.36 20.25
N ALA A 456 -21.11 -8.55 20.25
CA ALA A 456 -20.43 -9.77 20.65
C ALA A 456 -19.31 -10.14 19.69
N ARG A 457 -19.55 -10.04 18.38
CA ARG A 457 -18.55 -10.35 17.36
C ARG A 457 -17.43 -9.31 17.31
N VAL A 458 -17.76 -8.00 17.47
CA VAL A 458 -16.76 -6.94 17.60
C VAL A 458 -15.86 -7.17 18.81
N GLU A 459 -16.44 -7.49 19.97
CA GLU A 459 -15.70 -7.78 21.19
C GLU A 459 -14.80 -9.01 21.01
N GLN A 460 -15.33 -10.11 20.48
CA GLN A 460 -14.58 -11.33 20.25
C GLN A 460 -13.37 -11.08 19.33
N ALA A 461 -13.58 -10.38 18.22
CA ALA A 461 -12.50 -10.07 17.29
C ALA A 461 -11.43 -9.15 17.91
N ALA A 462 -11.84 -8.09 18.60
CA ALA A 462 -10.92 -7.16 19.24
C ALA A 462 -10.11 -7.83 20.38
N THR A 463 -10.77 -8.66 21.18
CA THR A 463 -10.11 -9.41 22.27
C THR A 463 -9.17 -10.49 21.74
N SER A 464 -9.49 -11.13 20.59
CA SER A 464 -8.58 -12.05 19.90
C SER A 464 -7.31 -11.32 19.46
N VAL A 465 -7.45 -10.18 18.78
CA VAL A 465 -6.29 -9.37 18.32
C VAL A 465 -5.42 -8.92 19.48
N ILE A 466 -6.02 -8.45 20.57
CA ILE A 466 -5.29 -8.03 21.77
C ILE A 466 -4.62 -9.21 22.47
N GLY A 467 -5.29 -10.38 22.48
CA GLY A 467 -4.75 -11.61 23.09
C GLY A 467 -3.50 -12.15 22.41
N GLU A 468 -3.32 -11.84 21.13
CA GLU A 468 -2.15 -12.26 20.33
C GLU A 468 -0.97 -11.27 20.44
N LEU A 469 -1.13 -10.12 21.11
CA LEU A 469 -0.04 -9.16 21.27
C LEU A 469 1.06 -9.73 22.17
N ASP A 470 2.26 -9.81 21.64
CA ASP A 470 3.44 -10.09 22.46
C ASP A 470 3.72 -8.86 23.35
N PRO A 471 3.72 -9.02 24.70
CA PRO A 471 3.91 -7.90 25.63
C PRO A 471 5.38 -7.48 25.77
N VAL A 472 6.09 -7.36 24.64
CA VAL A 472 7.44 -6.81 24.56
C VAL A 472 7.41 -5.35 24.07
N PRO A 473 8.34 -4.49 24.51
CA PRO A 473 8.36 -3.08 24.11
C PRO A 473 8.30 -2.86 22.59
N ASP A 474 9.00 -3.68 21.83
CA ASP A 474 9.16 -3.54 20.37
C ASP A 474 7.83 -3.70 19.60
N THR A 475 6.84 -4.39 20.18
CA THR A 475 5.49 -4.53 19.59
C THR A 475 4.75 -3.19 19.47
N PHE A 476 5.04 -2.20 20.34
CA PHE A 476 4.28 -0.94 20.45
C PHE A 476 4.98 0.23 19.77
N TYR A 477 5.38 0.00 18.50
CA TYR A 477 6.00 1.01 17.63
C TYR A 477 5.35 1.00 16.24
N GLU A 478 5.56 2.05 15.48
CA GLU A 478 5.25 2.29 14.07
C GLU A 478 3.93 1.67 13.58
N ARG A 479 3.96 0.74 12.62
CA ARG A 479 2.76 0.18 11.99
C ARG A 479 1.84 -0.51 12.99
N ASN A 480 2.41 -1.21 13.96
CA ASN A 480 1.64 -1.89 15.01
C ASN A 480 0.92 -0.86 15.89
N LEU A 481 1.64 0.13 16.39
CA LEU A 481 1.05 1.18 17.23
C LEU A 481 -0.01 1.96 16.45
N ARG A 482 0.29 2.39 15.23
CA ARG A 482 -0.70 3.10 14.38
C ARG A 482 -1.93 2.23 14.06
N GLY A 483 -1.75 0.91 13.92
CA GLY A 483 -2.86 -0.03 13.78
C GLY A 483 -3.75 -0.04 15.01
N LEU A 484 -3.16 -0.18 16.18
CA LEU A 484 -3.85 -0.15 17.47
C LEU A 484 -4.55 1.20 17.73
N ASP A 485 -3.92 2.32 17.40
CA ASP A 485 -4.50 3.66 17.53
C ASP A 485 -5.74 3.82 16.65
N ARG A 486 -5.68 3.38 15.38
CA ARG A 486 -6.84 3.41 14.48
C ARG A 486 -7.97 2.52 14.97
N MET A 487 -7.66 1.32 15.45
CA MET A 487 -8.65 0.41 16.04
C MET A 487 -9.27 1.04 17.30
N GLY A 488 -8.44 1.63 18.16
CA GLY A 488 -8.89 2.31 19.36
C GLY A 488 -9.80 3.50 19.10
N ALA A 489 -9.48 4.31 18.10
CA ALA A 489 -10.32 5.43 17.69
C ALA A 489 -11.69 4.96 17.19
N LYS A 490 -11.73 3.93 16.31
CA LYS A 490 -13.00 3.35 15.81
C LYS A 490 -13.81 2.69 16.94
N LEU A 491 -13.18 1.90 17.81
CA LEU A 491 -13.82 1.29 18.98
C LEU A 491 -14.38 2.35 19.93
N SER A 492 -13.65 3.44 20.15
CA SER A 492 -14.11 4.54 21.02
C SER A 492 -15.32 5.27 20.43
N ALA A 493 -15.36 5.47 19.11
CA ALA A 493 -16.51 6.06 18.43
C ALA A 493 -17.74 5.12 18.46
N TRP A 494 -17.51 3.82 18.23
CA TRP A 494 -18.53 2.77 18.24
C TRP A 494 -19.11 2.55 19.64
N GLY A 495 -18.29 2.56 20.69
CA GLY A 495 -18.69 2.25 22.08
C GLY A 495 -19.43 3.39 22.80
N ARG A 496 -20.02 4.35 22.09
CA ARG A 496 -20.84 5.42 22.70
C ARG A 496 -22.23 4.97 23.08
N GLU A 497 -22.76 3.96 22.40
CA GLU A 497 -24.07 3.39 22.69
C GLU A 497 -24.00 2.43 23.90
N PRO A 498 -25.05 2.34 24.75
CA PRO A 498 -25.00 1.56 26.00
C PRO A 498 -24.62 0.08 25.81
N ALA A 499 -25.13 -0.57 24.75
CA ALA A 499 -24.85 -1.98 24.47
C ALA A 499 -23.39 -2.22 24.11
N GLN A 500 -22.76 -1.30 23.36
CA GLN A 500 -21.36 -1.38 22.95
C GLN A 500 -20.41 -0.91 24.07
N ALA A 501 -20.85 -0.01 24.94
CA ALA A 501 -20.04 0.53 26.04
C ALA A 501 -19.51 -0.56 26.99
N ALA A 502 -20.32 -1.54 27.31
CA ALA A 502 -19.92 -2.67 28.16
C ALA A 502 -18.86 -3.56 27.47
N ALA A 503 -19.02 -3.85 26.18
CA ALA A 503 -18.04 -4.58 25.38
C ALA A 503 -16.72 -3.80 25.29
N LEU A 504 -16.77 -2.50 25.01
CA LEU A 504 -15.58 -1.63 24.96
C LEU A 504 -14.84 -1.60 26.31
N ALA A 505 -15.56 -1.60 27.43
CA ALA A 505 -14.94 -1.64 28.76
C ALA A 505 -14.13 -2.94 28.96
N ARG A 506 -14.66 -4.10 28.52
CA ARG A 506 -13.95 -5.39 28.59
C ARG A 506 -12.74 -5.43 27.67
N ILE A 507 -12.87 -4.94 26.44
CA ILE A 507 -11.74 -4.82 25.48
C ILE A 507 -10.61 -3.97 26.09
N ARG A 508 -10.95 -2.83 26.69
CA ARG A 508 -9.97 -1.94 27.36
C ARG A 508 -9.33 -2.59 28.58
N ALA A 509 -10.09 -3.35 29.36
CA ALA A 509 -9.56 -4.07 30.52
C ALA A 509 -8.52 -5.11 30.09
N GLN A 510 -8.78 -5.87 29.02
CA GLN A 510 -7.81 -6.82 28.46
C GLN A 510 -6.54 -6.11 27.97
N MET A 511 -6.67 -5.02 27.21
CA MET A 511 -5.51 -4.24 26.75
C MET A 511 -4.69 -3.70 27.91
N SER A 512 -5.35 -3.22 28.98
CA SER A 512 -4.68 -2.79 30.21
C SER A 512 -3.87 -3.91 30.84
N GLY A 513 -4.40 -5.15 30.81
CA GLY A 513 -3.69 -6.35 31.28
C GLY A 513 -2.43 -6.66 30.46
N VAL A 514 -2.48 -6.49 29.13
CA VAL A 514 -1.30 -6.63 28.25
C VAL A 514 -0.27 -5.54 28.57
N CYS A 515 -0.71 -4.28 28.66
CA CYS A 515 0.19 -3.15 28.91
C CYS A 515 0.86 -3.23 30.29
N ALA A 516 0.17 -3.81 31.29
CA ALA A 516 0.72 -3.99 32.65
C ALA A 516 1.94 -4.92 32.68
N LYS A 517 2.05 -5.85 31.72
CA LYS A 517 3.20 -6.77 31.61
C LYS A 517 4.47 -6.10 31.06
N LEU A 518 4.35 -4.93 30.45
CA LEU A 518 5.51 -4.17 29.96
C LEU A 518 6.32 -3.60 31.12
N PRO A 519 7.66 -3.47 30.99
CA PRO A 519 8.52 -2.96 32.04
C PRO A 519 8.10 -1.58 32.52
N VAL A 520 8.12 -1.38 33.84
CA VAL A 520 7.82 -0.09 34.48
C VAL A 520 8.86 0.94 34.01
N GLY A 521 8.40 2.14 33.64
CA GLY A 521 9.26 3.22 33.13
C GLY A 521 9.60 3.11 31.64
N ASN A 522 9.29 2.00 30.95
CA ASN A 522 9.50 1.90 29.52
C ASN A 522 8.45 2.73 28.75
N PRO A 523 8.86 3.59 27.78
CA PRO A 523 7.94 4.40 26.97
C PRO A 523 6.85 3.59 26.24
N ALA A 524 7.14 2.35 25.85
CA ALA A 524 6.17 1.46 25.18
C ALA A 524 4.95 1.18 26.06
N ARG A 525 5.10 1.15 27.41
CA ARG A 525 3.98 0.96 28.33
C ARG A 525 2.98 2.11 28.27
N ALA A 526 3.47 3.34 28.20
CA ALA A 526 2.62 4.53 28.05
C ALA A 526 1.91 4.54 26.70
N LYS A 527 2.62 4.23 25.61
CA LYS A 527 2.07 4.11 24.24
C LYS A 527 0.98 3.02 24.18
N CYS A 528 1.26 1.83 24.71
CA CYS A 528 0.30 0.74 24.82
C CYS A 528 -0.98 1.20 25.55
N SER A 529 -0.83 1.85 26.71
CA SER A 529 -1.96 2.31 27.53
C SER A 529 -2.76 3.44 26.85
N ALA A 530 -2.17 4.17 25.94
CA ALA A 530 -2.84 5.23 25.18
C ALA A 530 -3.63 4.71 23.98
N ALA A 531 -3.20 3.60 23.35
CA ALA A 531 -3.68 3.14 22.05
C ALA A 531 -5.20 2.90 21.95
N LEU A 532 -5.87 2.50 23.04
CA LEU A 532 -7.33 2.31 23.06
C LEU A 532 -8.08 3.42 23.84
N ARG A 533 -7.42 4.52 24.18
CA ARG A 533 -8.10 5.65 24.82
C ARG A 533 -8.77 6.53 23.77
N PRO A 534 -9.86 7.25 24.13
CA PRO A 534 -10.37 8.30 23.26
C PRO A 534 -9.27 9.33 23.03
N HIS A 535 -8.92 9.60 21.79
CA HIS A 535 -8.13 10.77 21.50
C HIS A 535 -8.98 11.98 21.87
N ALA A 536 -8.46 12.89 22.71
CA ALA A 536 -9.07 14.18 22.88
C ALA A 536 -9.16 14.81 21.48
N THR A 537 -10.37 15.11 21.03
CA THR A 537 -10.58 15.85 19.79
C THR A 537 -9.89 17.19 19.95
N ALA A 538 -8.79 17.40 19.19
CA ALA A 538 -8.15 18.69 19.08
C ALA A 538 -9.04 19.65 18.29
#